data_fba8ff306d2823ddd01e7040e96cd9f7
#
_entry.id   fba8ff306d2823ddd01e7040e96cd9f7
#
_cell.length_a   1.000
_cell.length_b   1.000
_cell.length_c   1.000
_cell.angle_alpha   90.00
_cell.angle_beta   90.00
_cell.angle_gamma   90.00
#
_symmetry.space_group_name_H-M   'P 1'
#
loop_
_entity.id
_entity.type
_entity.pdbx_description
1 polymer ?
#
loop_
_entity_poly.entity_id
_entity_poly.type
_entity_poly.pdbx_seq_one_letter_code
_entity_poly.pdbx_strand_id
1 'polypeptide(L)'
;MYNGIAQVNNPDKPAEVNYYVAYEAKIKAGFDLDKVTTDIKDVDGSDGKSKLVIINIPKIKINETEVDIASLDFMFLNNSANTSTVTEEAYKACKLDVESEAADQQAIYDLAKQNAESVIKALVQPILEQVNEEHPNIHYDLKVNTEE
;
A
#
# COMPACT_ATOMS: atom_id res chain seq x y z
N MET A 1 -8.74 -1.97 6.13
CA MET A 1 -8.83 -3.36 6.62
C MET A 1 -9.27 -4.27 5.48
N TYR A 2 -8.65 -5.41 5.36
CA TYR A 2 -8.93 -6.39 4.32
C TYR A 2 -9.62 -7.62 4.92
N ASN A 3 -10.64 -8.13 4.25
CA ASN A 3 -11.33 -9.36 4.62
C ASN A 3 -11.08 -10.41 3.54
N GLY A 4 -10.60 -11.56 3.92
CA GLY A 4 -10.28 -12.65 2.99
C GLY A 4 -10.76 -14.00 3.48
N ILE A 5 -10.66 -14.98 2.60
CA ILE A 5 -10.94 -16.38 2.88
C ILE A 5 -9.78 -17.19 2.33
N ALA A 6 -9.07 -17.91 3.19
CA ALA A 6 -8.02 -18.82 2.80
C ALA A 6 -8.55 -20.25 2.75
N GLN A 7 -7.97 -21.06 1.88
CA GLN A 7 -8.30 -22.46 1.68
C GLN A 7 -7.11 -23.33 2.10
N VAL A 8 -7.34 -24.32 2.95
CA VAL A 8 -6.32 -25.28 3.35
C VAL A 8 -6.71 -26.66 2.86
N ASN A 9 -5.86 -27.25 2.02
CA ASN A 9 -6.09 -28.54 1.39
C ASN A 9 -5.41 -29.67 2.18
N ASN A 10 -5.91 -30.89 1.99
CA ASN A 10 -5.29 -32.08 2.55
C ASN A 10 -3.91 -32.29 1.89
N PRO A 11 -2.81 -32.34 2.65
CA PRO A 11 -1.47 -32.53 2.07
C PRO A 11 -1.29 -33.88 1.38
N ASP A 12 -2.04 -34.90 1.79
CA ASP A 12 -2.00 -36.23 1.18
C ASP A 12 -2.92 -36.37 -0.03
N LYS A 13 -3.95 -35.52 -0.12
CA LYS A 13 -4.92 -35.48 -1.21
C LYS A 13 -5.18 -34.02 -1.61
N PRO A 14 -4.28 -33.40 -2.42
CA PRO A 14 -4.35 -31.95 -2.69
C PRO A 14 -5.64 -31.47 -3.35
N ALA A 15 -6.42 -32.34 -3.94
CA ALA A 15 -7.73 -31.99 -4.53
C ALA A 15 -8.84 -31.87 -3.49
N GLU A 16 -8.61 -32.34 -2.26
CA GLU A 16 -9.59 -32.25 -1.16
C GLU A 16 -9.28 -31.09 -0.25
N VAL A 17 -10.31 -30.29 0.05
CA VAL A 17 -10.20 -29.15 0.98
C VAL A 17 -10.49 -29.64 2.39
N ASN A 18 -9.57 -29.38 3.32
CA ASN A 18 -9.76 -29.67 4.74
C ASN A 18 -10.67 -28.63 5.40
N TYR A 19 -10.41 -27.34 5.12
CA TYR A 19 -11.23 -26.28 5.67
C TYR A 19 -11.00 -24.98 4.90
N TYR A 20 -11.96 -24.07 5.07
CA TYR A 20 -11.83 -22.65 4.75
C TYR A 20 -11.70 -21.87 6.04
N VAL A 21 -10.96 -20.77 6.01
CA VAL A 21 -10.84 -19.86 7.15
C VAL A 21 -11.03 -18.43 6.66
N ALA A 22 -12.06 -17.76 7.21
CA ALA A 22 -12.25 -16.33 6.99
C ALA A 22 -11.38 -15.55 7.97
N TYR A 23 -10.83 -14.44 7.53
CA TYR A 23 -9.91 -13.64 8.33
C TYR A 23 -10.01 -12.15 8.01
N GLU A 24 -9.56 -11.34 8.95
CA GLU A 24 -9.34 -9.91 8.76
C GLU A 24 -7.84 -9.62 8.82
N ALA A 25 -7.38 -8.71 7.97
CA ALA A 25 -5.98 -8.33 7.92
C ALA A 25 -5.81 -6.83 7.69
N LYS A 26 -4.70 -6.30 8.17
CA LYS A 26 -4.21 -4.96 7.84
C LYS A 26 -3.15 -5.06 6.77
N ILE A 27 -3.25 -4.21 5.75
CA ILE A 27 -2.26 -4.11 4.69
C ILE A 27 -1.69 -2.71 4.74
N LYS A 28 -0.37 -2.63 4.88
CA LYS A 28 0.36 -1.36 4.86
C LYS A 28 1.14 -1.26 3.56
N ALA A 29 0.86 -0.21 2.80
CA ALA A 29 1.58 0.11 1.60
C ALA A 29 2.24 1.48 1.75
N GLY A 30 3.38 1.67 1.16
CA GLY A 30 4.11 2.92 1.27
C GLY A 30 5.31 2.97 0.34
N PHE A 31 6.16 3.94 0.59
CA PHE A 31 7.37 4.15 -0.21
C PHE A 31 8.55 4.49 0.70
N ASP A 32 9.74 4.33 0.15
CA ASP A 32 10.98 4.70 0.84
C ASP A 32 11.21 6.21 0.71
N LEU A 33 11.12 6.93 1.83
CA LEU A 33 11.29 8.37 1.85
C LEU A 33 12.68 8.81 1.37
N ASP A 34 13.69 7.99 1.60
CA ASP A 34 15.08 8.27 1.17
C ASP A 34 15.22 8.29 -0.35
N LYS A 35 14.28 7.70 -1.08
CA LYS A 35 14.30 7.65 -2.54
C LYS A 35 13.43 8.72 -3.21
N VAL A 36 12.80 9.57 -2.43
CA VAL A 36 12.06 10.72 -2.96
C VAL A 36 13.05 11.74 -3.52
N THR A 37 12.80 12.18 -4.75
CA THR A 37 13.64 13.18 -5.42
C THR A 37 12.85 14.44 -5.74
N THR A 38 13.56 15.55 -5.88
CA THR A 38 12.95 16.84 -6.19
C THR A 38 13.68 17.45 -7.40
N ASP A 39 12.90 17.85 -8.41
CA ASP A 39 13.38 18.57 -9.57
C ASP A 39 12.69 19.92 -9.65
N ILE A 40 13.43 20.95 -10.08
CA ILE A 40 12.88 22.28 -10.33
C ILE A 40 13.11 22.61 -11.80
N LYS A 41 12.03 22.92 -12.51
CA LYS A 41 12.08 23.25 -13.93
C LYS A 41 11.47 24.61 -14.20
N ASP A 42 12.06 25.33 -15.17
CA ASP A 42 11.44 26.55 -15.67
C ASP A 42 10.23 26.21 -16.53
N VAL A 43 9.18 27.01 -16.40
CA VAL A 43 8.01 26.89 -17.25
C VAL A 43 8.29 27.59 -18.58
N ASP A 44 8.04 26.90 -19.70
CA ASP A 44 8.28 27.44 -21.03
C ASP A 44 7.47 28.72 -21.25
N GLY A 45 8.13 29.74 -21.82
CA GLY A 45 7.50 31.03 -22.13
C GLY A 45 7.34 31.97 -20.93
N SER A 46 7.84 31.60 -19.75
CA SER A 46 7.74 32.44 -18.55
C SER A 46 8.92 33.38 -18.32
N ASP A 47 10.00 33.27 -19.12
CA ASP A 47 11.26 34.00 -18.95
C ASP A 47 11.87 33.81 -17.54
N GLY A 48 11.77 32.62 -16.98
CA GLY A 48 12.25 32.29 -15.65
C GLY A 48 11.38 32.82 -14.51
N LYS A 49 10.21 33.37 -14.80
CA LYS A 49 9.29 33.92 -13.79
C LYS A 49 8.37 32.88 -13.14
N SER A 50 8.21 31.73 -13.79
CA SER A 50 7.44 30.61 -13.27
C SER A 50 8.29 29.35 -13.26
N LYS A 51 8.29 28.66 -12.14
CA LYS A 51 9.02 27.41 -11.95
C LYS A 51 8.09 26.32 -11.46
N LEU A 52 8.34 25.10 -11.90
CA LEU A 52 7.61 23.92 -11.46
C LEU A 52 8.51 23.09 -10.55
N VAL A 53 8.08 22.91 -9.31
CA VAL A 53 8.72 22.01 -8.36
C VAL A 53 8.09 20.64 -8.51
N ILE A 54 8.87 19.66 -8.95
CA ILE A 54 8.40 18.30 -9.18
C ILE A 54 8.99 17.42 -8.08
N ILE A 55 8.10 16.79 -7.31
CA ILE A 55 8.50 15.79 -6.32
C ILE A 55 8.17 14.41 -6.88
N ASN A 56 9.17 13.57 -6.98
CA ASN A 56 9.07 12.22 -7.51
C ASN A 56 9.05 11.23 -6.35
N ILE A 57 7.93 10.55 -6.19
CA ILE A 57 7.74 9.50 -5.20
C ILE A 57 8.12 8.18 -5.86
N PRO A 58 8.98 7.35 -5.22
CA PRO A 58 9.32 6.04 -5.77
C PRO A 58 8.11 5.11 -5.78
N LYS A 59 8.25 3.98 -6.46
CA LYS A 59 7.18 3.00 -6.57
C LYS A 59 6.62 2.59 -5.20
N ILE A 60 5.30 2.62 -5.08
CA ILE A 60 4.59 2.15 -3.90
C ILE A 60 4.76 0.64 -3.76
N LYS A 61 5.05 0.19 -2.55
CA LYS A 61 5.24 -1.23 -2.22
C LYS A 61 4.35 -1.62 -1.05
N ILE A 62 3.98 -2.88 -1.02
CA ILE A 62 3.38 -3.47 0.17
C ILE A 62 4.51 -3.71 1.18
N ASN A 63 4.47 -3.00 2.30
CA ASN A 63 5.52 -3.07 3.33
C ASN A 63 5.23 -4.16 4.35
N GLU A 64 3.97 -4.32 4.72
CA GLU A 64 3.57 -5.22 5.80
C GLU A 64 2.14 -5.68 5.61
N THR A 65 1.92 -6.94 5.91
CA THR A 65 0.59 -7.53 6.04
C THR A 65 0.47 -8.15 7.42
N GLU A 66 -0.62 -7.89 8.13
CA GLU A 66 -0.85 -8.38 9.48
C GLU A 66 -2.23 -9.02 9.58
N VAL A 67 -2.26 -10.32 9.81
CA VAL A 67 -3.50 -11.08 10.01
C VAL A 67 -3.91 -11.00 11.47
N ASP A 68 -5.15 -10.66 11.74
CA ASP A 68 -5.72 -10.67 13.10
C ASP A 68 -6.11 -12.11 13.47
N ILE A 69 -5.33 -12.73 14.36
CA ILE A 69 -5.56 -14.11 14.83
C ILE A 69 -6.94 -14.24 15.47
N ALA A 70 -7.41 -13.22 16.17
CA ALA A 70 -8.73 -13.24 16.82
C ALA A 70 -9.89 -13.24 15.83
N SER A 71 -9.65 -12.87 14.58
CA SER A 71 -10.66 -12.83 13.52
C SER A 71 -10.90 -14.16 12.81
N LEU A 72 -10.05 -15.17 13.04
CA LEU A 72 -10.12 -16.44 12.31
C LEU A 72 -11.45 -17.15 12.55
N ASP A 73 -12.15 -17.45 11.48
CA ASP A 73 -13.44 -18.15 11.50
C ASP A 73 -13.38 -19.34 10.55
N PHE A 74 -13.50 -20.54 11.10
CA PHE A 74 -13.26 -21.80 10.41
C PHE A 74 -14.54 -22.43 9.86
N MET A 75 -14.44 -22.98 8.66
CA MET A 75 -15.45 -23.90 8.10
C MET A 75 -14.74 -25.20 7.75
N PHE A 76 -14.84 -26.22 8.61
CA PHE A 76 -14.24 -27.52 8.41
C PHE A 76 -15.09 -28.39 7.50
N LEU A 77 -14.48 -28.91 6.43
CA LEU A 77 -15.04 -29.95 5.58
C LEU A 77 -14.57 -31.33 6.04
N ASN A 78 -13.40 -31.39 6.66
CA ASN A 78 -12.85 -32.58 7.30
C ASN A 78 -12.59 -32.28 8.78
N ASN A 79 -13.43 -32.84 9.67
CA ASN A 79 -13.33 -32.59 11.11
C ASN A 79 -12.03 -33.10 11.72
N SER A 80 -11.36 -34.09 11.11
CA SER A 80 -10.06 -34.57 11.60
C SER A 80 -8.93 -33.55 11.41
N ALA A 81 -9.15 -32.52 10.59
CA ALA A 81 -8.21 -31.41 10.43
C ALA A 81 -8.24 -30.42 11.59
N ASN A 82 -9.25 -30.48 12.44
CA ASN A 82 -9.33 -29.62 13.63
C ASN A 82 -8.43 -30.19 14.76
N THR A 83 -7.15 -29.95 14.61
CA THR A 83 -6.10 -30.41 15.52
C THR A 83 -5.66 -29.28 16.49
N SER A 84 -4.79 -29.60 17.45
CA SER A 84 -4.26 -28.62 18.39
C SER A 84 -3.41 -27.52 17.72
N THR A 85 -2.91 -27.76 16.51
CA THR A 85 -2.06 -26.82 15.75
C THR A 85 -2.79 -26.14 14.60
N VAL A 86 -4.12 -26.29 14.49
CA VAL A 86 -4.90 -25.77 13.37
C VAL A 86 -4.85 -24.25 13.28
N THR A 87 -4.84 -23.53 14.41
CA THR A 87 -4.77 -22.07 14.40
C THR A 87 -3.45 -21.58 13.81
N GLU A 88 -2.34 -22.21 14.15
CA GLU A 88 -1.02 -21.87 13.59
C GLU A 88 -0.98 -22.13 12.08
N GLU A 89 -1.48 -23.27 11.65
CA GLU A 89 -1.57 -23.64 10.23
C GLU A 89 -2.44 -22.65 9.45
N ALA A 90 -3.61 -22.32 10.00
CA ALA A 90 -4.54 -21.36 9.40
C ALA A 90 -3.94 -19.97 9.33
N TYR A 91 -3.24 -19.52 10.36
CA TYR A 91 -2.55 -18.21 10.36
C TYR A 91 -1.53 -18.11 9.21
N LYS A 92 -0.72 -19.14 9.02
CA LYS A 92 0.25 -19.19 7.91
C LYS A 92 -0.46 -19.13 6.54
N ALA A 93 -1.56 -19.90 6.39
CA ALA A 93 -2.33 -19.89 5.16
C ALA A 93 -2.96 -18.54 4.88
N CYS A 94 -3.53 -17.88 5.88
CA CYS A 94 -4.10 -16.54 5.77
C CYS A 94 -3.04 -15.50 5.41
N LYS A 95 -1.86 -15.60 6.00
CA LYS A 95 -0.75 -14.69 5.70
C LYS A 95 -0.31 -14.80 4.24
N LEU A 96 -0.16 -16.02 3.73
CA LEU A 96 0.15 -16.25 2.31
C LEU A 96 -0.96 -15.73 1.40
N ASP A 97 -2.21 -15.96 1.77
CA ASP A 97 -3.37 -15.51 1.00
C ASP A 97 -3.42 -13.98 0.90
N VAL A 98 -3.29 -13.26 2.01
CA VAL A 98 -3.33 -11.80 2.01
C VAL A 98 -2.14 -11.20 1.26
N GLU A 99 -0.96 -11.78 1.36
CA GLU A 99 0.22 -11.32 0.61
C GLU A 99 0.02 -11.48 -0.89
N SER A 100 -0.54 -12.60 -1.33
CA SER A 100 -0.85 -12.86 -2.73
C SER A 100 -1.95 -11.93 -3.26
N GLU A 101 -3.04 -11.79 -2.52
CA GLU A 101 -4.16 -10.91 -2.90
C GLU A 101 -3.75 -9.43 -2.92
N ALA A 102 -2.98 -8.99 -1.93
CA ALA A 102 -2.50 -7.62 -1.87
C ALA A 102 -1.62 -7.26 -3.06
N ALA A 103 -0.77 -8.19 -3.50
CA ALA A 103 0.11 -7.98 -4.65
C ALA A 103 -0.69 -7.77 -5.96
N ASP A 104 -1.87 -8.38 -6.08
CA ASP A 104 -2.71 -8.34 -7.28
C ASP A 104 -3.78 -7.25 -7.25
N GLN A 105 -4.01 -6.58 -6.10
CA GLN A 105 -5.07 -5.58 -5.99
C GLN A 105 -4.60 -4.17 -6.32
N GLN A 106 -4.91 -3.71 -7.52
CA GLN A 106 -4.58 -2.36 -7.98
C GLN A 106 -5.20 -1.28 -7.07
N ALA A 107 -6.38 -1.51 -6.53
CA ALA A 107 -7.06 -0.54 -5.66
C ALA A 107 -6.25 -0.18 -4.41
N ILE A 108 -5.50 -1.13 -3.85
CA ILE A 108 -4.63 -0.89 -2.68
C ILE A 108 -3.50 0.06 -3.06
N TYR A 109 -2.86 -0.17 -4.20
CA TYR A 109 -1.79 0.70 -4.71
C TYR A 109 -2.32 2.09 -5.05
N ASP A 110 -3.48 2.18 -5.69
CA ASP A 110 -4.10 3.46 -6.05
C ASP A 110 -4.42 4.30 -4.81
N LEU A 111 -4.97 3.69 -3.77
CA LEU A 111 -5.25 4.36 -2.51
C LEU A 111 -3.96 4.81 -1.82
N ALA A 112 -2.95 3.95 -1.77
CA ALA A 112 -1.65 4.29 -1.20
C ALA A 112 -0.97 5.43 -1.97
N LYS A 113 -1.07 5.43 -3.29
CA LYS A 113 -0.58 6.51 -4.16
C LYS A 113 -1.26 7.83 -3.85
N GLN A 114 -2.60 7.84 -3.78
CA GLN A 114 -3.36 9.04 -3.44
C GLN A 114 -2.97 9.58 -2.06
N ASN A 115 -2.85 8.70 -1.08
CA ASN A 115 -2.45 9.09 0.27
C ASN A 115 -1.03 9.66 0.31
N ALA A 116 -0.08 9.03 -0.38
CA ALA A 116 1.29 9.50 -0.47
C ALA A 116 1.36 10.89 -1.11
N GLU A 117 0.69 11.08 -2.23
CA GLU A 117 0.64 12.38 -2.91
C GLU A 117 -0.02 13.45 -2.06
N SER A 118 -1.09 13.13 -1.34
CA SER A 118 -1.78 14.06 -0.44
C SER A 118 -0.90 14.49 0.74
N VAL A 119 -0.17 13.55 1.34
CA VAL A 119 0.76 13.84 2.44
C VAL A 119 1.90 14.74 1.97
N ILE A 120 2.51 14.44 0.83
CA ILE A 120 3.59 15.26 0.26
C ILE A 120 3.08 16.66 -0.06
N LYS A 121 1.92 16.80 -0.67
CA LYS A 121 1.32 18.11 -0.95
C LYS A 121 1.06 18.90 0.33
N ALA A 122 0.53 18.25 1.36
CA ALA A 122 0.25 18.89 2.65
C ALA A 122 1.52 19.39 3.35
N LEU A 123 2.65 18.70 3.17
CA LEU A 123 3.94 19.10 3.74
C LEU A 123 4.63 20.20 2.93
N VAL A 124 4.55 20.16 1.62
CA VAL A 124 5.33 21.03 0.72
C VAL A 124 4.57 22.31 0.34
N GLN A 125 3.26 22.25 0.15
CA GLN A 125 2.47 23.39 -0.31
C GLN A 125 2.63 24.64 0.57
N PRO A 126 2.56 24.56 1.92
CA PRO A 126 2.78 25.74 2.77
C PRO A 126 4.16 26.37 2.61
N ILE A 127 5.18 25.52 2.37
CA ILE A 127 6.57 25.99 2.14
C ILE A 127 6.63 26.79 0.84
N LEU A 128 6.01 26.30 -0.23
CA LEU A 128 6.00 27.00 -1.52
C LEU A 128 5.19 28.29 -1.45
N GLU A 129 4.09 28.31 -0.73
CA GLU A 129 3.30 29.52 -0.51
C GLU A 129 4.12 30.61 0.18
N GLN A 130 4.89 30.25 1.20
CA GLN A 130 5.79 31.16 1.89
C GLN A 130 6.89 31.67 0.95
N VAL A 131 7.51 30.80 0.17
CA VAL A 131 8.55 31.17 -0.83
C VAL A 131 7.97 32.13 -1.87
N ASN A 132 6.74 31.90 -2.34
CA ASN A 132 6.06 32.77 -3.30
C ASN A 132 5.79 34.17 -2.72
N GLU A 133 5.45 34.26 -1.43
CA GLU A 133 5.26 35.54 -0.76
C GLU A 133 6.58 36.32 -0.60
N GLU A 134 7.67 35.62 -0.27
CA GLU A 134 8.99 36.22 -0.05
C GLU A 134 9.66 36.62 -1.36
N HIS A 135 9.34 35.94 -2.48
CA HIS A 135 9.95 36.14 -3.79
C HIS A 135 8.88 36.37 -4.87
N PRO A 136 8.19 37.53 -4.85
CA PRO A 136 7.04 37.74 -5.74
C PRO A 136 7.34 37.79 -7.24
N ASN A 137 8.63 37.92 -7.60
CA ASN A 137 9.06 37.94 -9.01
C ASN A 137 9.14 36.55 -9.64
N ILE A 138 9.12 35.48 -8.82
CA ILE A 138 9.17 34.09 -9.28
C ILE A 138 8.02 33.33 -8.61
N HIS A 139 7.20 32.69 -9.43
CA HIS A 139 6.10 31.87 -8.94
C HIS A 139 6.48 30.38 -9.01
N TYR A 140 6.32 29.67 -7.89
CA TYR A 140 6.57 28.24 -7.79
C TYR A 140 5.26 27.47 -7.68
N ASP A 141 5.06 26.54 -8.59
CA ASP A 141 3.96 25.56 -8.55
C ASP A 141 4.48 24.18 -8.16
N LEU A 142 3.62 23.36 -7.59
CA LEU A 142 3.94 22.02 -7.16
C LEU A 142 3.31 20.97 -8.09
N LYS A 143 4.11 19.99 -8.47
CA LYS A 143 3.64 18.76 -9.11
C LYS A 143 4.22 17.56 -8.39
N VAL A 144 3.37 16.60 -8.04
CA VAL A 144 3.79 15.35 -7.40
C VAL A 144 3.57 14.20 -8.38
N ASN A 145 4.63 13.49 -8.68
CA ASN A 145 4.60 12.29 -9.53
C ASN A 145 4.91 11.07 -8.69
N THR A 146 4.24 9.97 -8.98
CA THR A 146 4.54 8.67 -8.38
C THR A 146 4.97 7.71 -9.46
N GLU A 147 6.09 7.02 -9.26
CA GLU A 147 6.59 5.99 -10.17
C GLU A 147 5.63 4.80 -10.18
N GLU A 148 5.35 4.28 -11.37
CA GLU A 148 4.47 3.11 -11.53
C GLU A 148 5.21 1.79 -11.63
#